data_c9975ca1c278ab28bb51b0f609af8470
#
_entry.id   c9975ca1c278ab28bb51b0f609af8470
#
_cell.length_a   1.000
_cell.length_b   1.000
_cell.length_c   1.000
_cell.angle_alpha   90.00
_cell.angle_beta   90.00
_cell.angle_gamma   90.00
#
_symmetry.space_group_name_H-M   'P 1'
#
loop_
_entity.id
_entity.type
_entity.pdbx_description
1 polymer ?
#
loop_
_entity_poly.entity_id
_entity_poly.type
_entity_poly.pdbx_seq_one_letter_code
_entity_poly.pdbx_strand_id
1 'polypeptide(L)'
;MNASRTRAVAVILLMAPLGIGWTQSSVAATHPNAKDRARVALTHALPNLACTHLKASVVEVRYGPGESSPQHSHPCSVVGYVTEGAIRTQVKGEPEAIYKAGEAFYEAPNGIHEVSANASQTQPATFIAYFVCDHDTPLSMNVPENTGPKEPSR
;
A
#
# COMPACT_ATOMS: atom_id res chain seq x y z
N MET A 1 -32.15 -59.80 -69.60
CA MET A 1 -32.39 -58.90 -68.48
C MET A 1 -31.08 -58.83 -67.71
N ASN A 2 -30.22 -57.82 -68.02
CA ASN A 2 -28.89 -57.67 -67.42
C ASN A 2 -28.94 -56.57 -66.40
N ALA A 3 -28.68 -56.86 -65.11
CA ALA A 3 -28.55 -55.92 -64.07
C ALA A 3 -27.08 -55.51 -63.95
N SER A 4 -26.78 -54.27 -64.31
CA SER A 4 -25.46 -53.62 -64.15
C SER A 4 -25.26 -53.24 -62.69
N ARG A 5 -24.20 -53.81 -62.04
CA ARG A 5 -23.81 -53.44 -60.69
C ARG A 5 -22.75 -52.34 -60.74
N THR A 6 -23.15 -51.16 -60.46
CA THR A 6 -22.21 -50.03 -60.28
C THR A 6 -21.53 -50.13 -58.93
N ARG A 7 -20.18 -50.26 -58.89
CA ARG A 7 -19.36 -50.22 -57.68
C ARG A 7 -19.03 -48.77 -57.35
N ALA A 8 -19.54 -48.28 -56.26
CA ALA A 8 -19.14 -47.01 -55.71
C ALA A 8 -17.78 -47.12 -54.99
N VAL A 9 -16.79 -46.37 -55.45
CA VAL A 9 -15.49 -46.26 -54.78
C VAL A 9 -15.61 -45.12 -53.73
N ALA A 10 -15.55 -45.48 -52.45
CA ALA A 10 -15.51 -44.51 -51.38
C ALA A 10 -14.06 -44.00 -51.20
N VAL A 11 -13.83 -42.76 -51.52
CA VAL A 11 -12.56 -42.08 -51.20
C VAL A 11 -12.64 -41.58 -49.76
N ILE A 12 -11.89 -42.23 -48.86
CA ILE A 12 -11.73 -41.80 -47.47
C ILE A 12 -10.65 -40.73 -47.44
N LEU A 13 -11.05 -39.43 -47.27
CA LEU A 13 -10.12 -38.35 -46.95
C LEU A 13 -9.71 -38.48 -45.49
N LEU A 14 -8.47 -38.84 -45.20
CA LEU A 14 -7.88 -38.72 -43.87
C LEU A 14 -7.54 -37.23 -43.61
N MET A 15 -8.38 -36.57 -42.81
CA MET A 15 -8.06 -35.29 -42.23
C MET A 15 -7.13 -35.48 -41.02
N ALA A 16 -5.86 -35.10 -41.15
CA ALA A 16 -4.94 -35.05 -40.03
C ALA A 16 -5.29 -33.82 -39.15
N PRO A 17 -5.42 -33.96 -37.83
CA PRO A 17 -5.62 -32.79 -36.96
C PRO A 17 -4.33 -31.98 -36.86
N LEU A 18 -4.37 -30.74 -37.31
CA LEU A 18 -3.33 -29.73 -36.97
C LEU A 18 -3.39 -29.47 -35.47
N GLY A 19 -2.52 -30.17 -34.73
CA GLY A 19 -2.30 -29.90 -33.32
C GLY A 19 -1.62 -28.53 -33.15
N ILE A 20 -2.40 -27.51 -32.77
CA ILE A 20 -1.85 -26.24 -32.29
C ILE A 20 -1.28 -26.51 -30.90
N GLY A 21 0.02 -26.78 -30.84
CA GLY A 21 0.75 -26.94 -29.59
C GLY A 21 0.79 -25.59 -28.86
N TRP A 22 -0.01 -25.46 -27.83
CA TRP A 22 0.12 -24.37 -26.87
C TRP A 22 1.35 -24.66 -26.02
N THR A 23 2.47 -24.00 -26.32
CA THR A 23 3.62 -23.96 -25.41
C THR A 23 3.25 -23.09 -24.21
N GLN A 24 2.85 -23.71 -23.10
CA GLN A 24 2.77 -23.03 -21.81
C GLN A 24 4.20 -22.73 -21.37
N SER A 25 4.62 -21.48 -21.57
CA SER A 25 5.81 -20.96 -20.90
C SER A 25 5.49 -20.88 -19.40
N SER A 26 5.88 -21.90 -18.64
CA SER A 26 5.89 -21.82 -17.19
C SER A 26 6.97 -20.80 -16.78
N VAL A 27 6.56 -19.58 -16.47
CA VAL A 27 7.41 -18.64 -15.74
C VAL A 27 7.61 -19.26 -14.35
N ALA A 28 8.77 -19.87 -14.14
CA ALA A 28 9.14 -20.34 -12.81
C ALA A 28 9.19 -19.12 -11.89
N ALA A 29 8.29 -19.06 -10.91
CA ALA A 29 8.35 -18.07 -9.85
C ALA A 29 9.67 -18.29 -9.10
N THR A 30 10.63 -17.41 -9.30
CA THR A 30 11.89 -17.41 -8.54
C THR A 30 11.53 -17.09 -7.10
N HIS A 31 11.53 -18.09 -6.22
CA HIS A 31 11.39 -17.86 -4.79
C HIS A 31 12.61 -17.02 -4.34
N PRO A 32 12.39 -15.88 -3.65
CA PRO A 32 13.50 -15.07 -3.16
C PRO A 32 14.41 -15.93 -2.28
N ASN A 33 15.72 -15.73 -2.42
CA ASN A 33 16.72 -16.41 -1.61
C ASN A 33 16.41 -16.13 -0.11
N ALA A 34 16.76 -17.05 0.79
CA ALA A 34 16.52 -16.89 2.23
C ALA A 34 17.13 -15.58 2.78
N LYS A 35 18.20 -15.07 2.19
CA LYS A 35 18.82 -13.77 2.52
C LYS A 35 17.96 -12.56 2.12
N ASP A 36 17.05 -12.72 1.16
CA ASP A 36 16.20 -11.63 0.65
C ASP A 36 14.82 -11.60 1.33
N ARG A 37 14.58 -12.51 2.29
CA ARG A 37 13.28 -12.62 2.98
C ARG A 37 13.08 -11.60 4.09
N ALA A 38 14.15 -10.95 4.55
CA ALA A 38 14.10 -9.96 5.60
C ALA A 38 14.99 -8.77 5.26
N ARG A 39 14.45 -7.57 5.41
CA ARG A 39 15.19 -6.31 5.33
C ARG A 39 14.73 -5.36 6.42
N VAL A 40 15.62 -4.51 6.89
CA VAL A 40 15.25 -3.39 7.77
C VAL A 40 14.72 -2.27 6.89
N ALA A 41 13.45 -1.91 7.05
CA ALA A 41 12.82 -0.81 6.31
C ALA A 41 13.11 0.55 6.98
N LEU A 42 13.19 0.56 8.33
CA LEU A 42 13.50 1.75 9.12
C LEU A 42 14.17 1.32 10.43
N THR A 43 15.13 2.12 10.90
CA THR A 43 15.61 2.12 12.28
C THR A 43 15.53 3.55 12.78
N HIS A 44 14.84 3.79 13.90
CA HIS A 44 14.70 5.11 14.52
C HIS A 44 14.80 4.97 16.04
N ALA A 45 15.56 5.87 16.68
CA ALA A 45 15.64 5.93 18.14
C ALA A 45 14.34 6.55 18.68
N LEU A 46 13.67 5.84 19.59
CA LEU A 46 12.51 6.41 20.28
C LEU A 46 12.95 7.35 21.41
N PRO A 47 12.12 8.32 21.80
CA PRO A 47 12.35 9.12 23.01
C PRO A 47 12.33 8.20 24.24
N ASN A 48 12.80 8.72 25.40
CA ASN A 48 12.69 8.01 26.66
C ASN A 48 11.22 7.76 26.99
N LEU A 49 10.84 6.50 27.13
CA LEU A 49 9.48 6.07 27.46
C LEU A 49 9.39 5.65 28.92
N ALA A 50 8.27 5.98 29.59
CA ALA A 50 7.97 5.45 30.90
C ALA A 50 7.62 3.96 30.79
N CYS A 51 8.40 3.10 31.47
CA CYS A 51 8.25 1.64 31.33
C CYS A 51 7.03 1.03 32.04
N THR A 52 6.16 1.84 32.66
CA THR A 52 5.07 1.35 33.53
C THR A 52 3.81 0.95 32.77
N HIS A 53 3.56 1.54 31.58
CA HIS A 53 2.33 1.33 30.79
C HIS A 53 2.60 1.32 29.28
N LEU A 54 3.65 0.61 28.86
CA LEU A 54 3.95 0.49 27.43
C LEU A 54 2.83 -0.24 26.69
N LYS A 55 2.35 0.38 25.63
CA LYS A 55 1.31 -0.16 24.76
C LYS A 55 1.71 0.02 23.30
N ALA A 56 1.63 -1.04 22.51
CA ALA A 56 1.74 -0.99 21.07
C ALA A 56 0.34 -1.13 20.44
N SER A 57 0.05 -0.28 19.46
CA SER A 57 -1.17 -0.38 18.66
C SER A 57 -0.81 -0.40 17.18
N VAL A 58 -1.55 -1.20 16.41
CA VAL A 58 -1.37 -1.31 14.96
C VAL A 58 -2.65 -0.86 14.29
N VAL A 59 -2.55 0.12 13.41
CA VAL A 59 -3.68 0.68 12.67
C VAL A 59 -3.40 0.56 11.18
N GLU A 60 -4.30 -0.04 10.43
CA GLU A 60 -4.27 -0.01 8.97
C GLU A 60 -5.03 1.22 8.48
N VAL A 61 -4.33 2.07 7.72
CA VAL A 61 -4.91 3.27 7.11
C VAL A 61 -4.97 3.07 5.60
N ARG A 62 -6.17 3.27 5.03
CA ARG A 62 -6.43 3.17 3.60
C ARG A 62 -6.95 4.48 3.08
N TYR A 63 -6.34 4.94 1.99
CA TYR A 63 -6.78 6.11 1.25
C TYR A 63 -7.21 5.71 -0.16
N GLY A 64 -8.39 6.15 -0.56
CA GLY A 64 -8.80 6.16 -1.96
C GLY A 64 -7.97 7.15 -2.79
N PRO A 65 -8.14 7.17 -4.13
CA PRO A 65 -7.48 8.15 -4.99
C PRO A 65 -7.74 9.60 -4.54
N GLY A 66 -6.68 10.37 -4.32
CA GLY A 66 -6.74 11.77 -3.89
C GLY A 66 -7.22 12.00 -2.45
N GLU A 67 -7.49 10.94 -1.68
CA GLU A 67 -7.98 11.06 -0.31
C GLU A 67 -6.86 11.48 0.66
N SER A 68 -7.25 12.17 1.73
CA SER A 68 -6.35 12.63 2.79
C SER A 68 -7.07 12.67 4.14
N SER A 69 -6.31 12.63 5.22
CA SER A 69 -6.78 12.94 6.57
C SER A 69 -6.74 14.44 6.84
N PRO A 70 -7.66 14.97 7.69
CA PRO A 70 -7.52 16.30 8.24
C PRO A 70 -6.23 16.47 9.05
N GLN A 71 -5.83 17.71 9.33
CA GLN A 71 -4.69 17.98 10.22
C GLN A 71 -4.92 17.35 11.59
N HIS A 72 -3.91 16.63 12.07
CA HIS A 72 -3.98 15.91 13.33
C HIS A 72 -2.59 15.75 13.95
N SER A 73 -2.54 15.26 15.18
CA SER A 73 -1.29 14.93 15.88
C SER A 73 -1.44 13.59 16.61
N HIS A 74 -0.31 12.96 16.90
CA HIS A 74 -0.25 11.72 17.69
C HIS A 74 0.51 11.98 18.99
N PRO A 75 -0.07 11.70 20.18
CA PRO A 75 0.66 11.83 21.46
C PRO A 75 1.84 10.87 21.62
N CYS A 76 1.87 9.82 20.81
CA CYS A 76 2.85 8.73 20.85
C CYS A 76 3.76 8.75 19.63
N SER A 77 4.90 8.06 19.71
CA SER A 77 5.73 7.76 18.55
C SER A 77 4.98 6.86 17.57
N VAL A 78 5.08 7.17 16.28
CA VAL A 78 4.48 6.37 15.21
C VAL A 78 5.54 5.96 14.20
N VAL A 79 5.48 4.70 13.77
CA VAL A 79 6.21 4.22 12.59
C VAL A 79 5.19 3.84 11.54
N GLY A 80 5.21 4.52 10.40
CA GLY A 80 4.41 4.17 9.24
C GLY A 80 5.17 3.23 8.31
N TYR A 81 4.51 2.20 7.78
CA TYR A 81 5.05 1.32 6.75
C TYR A 81 4.05 1.19 5.60
N VAL A 82 4.43 1.66 4.42
CA VAL A 82 3.55 1.65 3.24
C VAL A 82 3.52 0.24 2.65
N THR A 83 2.32 -0.31 2.53
CA THR A 83 2.07 -1.65 1.98
C THR A 83 1.59 -1.61 0.54
N GLU A 84 0.92 -0.51 0.13
CA GLU A 84 0.38 -0.34 -1.23
C GLU A 84 0.41 1.14 -1.63
N GLY A 85 0.67 1.41 -2.90
CA GLY A 85 0.67 2.76 -3.46
C GLY A 85 1.78 3.65 -2.93
N ALA A 86 1.46 4.92 -2.67
CA ALA A 86 2.39 5.91 -2.12
C ALA A 86 1.65 6.90 -1.21
N ILE A 87 2.25 7.22 -0.08
CA ILE A 87 1.75 8.16 0.91
C ILE A 87 2.58 9.43 0.86
N ARG A 88 1.93 10.57 0.79
CA ARG A 88 2.50 11.91 0.92
C ARG A 88 2.24 12.39 2.35
N THR A 89 3.29 12.75 3.07
CA THR A 89 3.21 13.20 4.46
C THR A 89 4.06 14.43 4.72
N GLN A 90 3.61 15.27 5.64
CA GLN A 90 4.36 16.42 6.13
C GLN A 90 4.02 16.65 7.61
N VAL A 91 5.04 16.67 8.45
CA VAL A 91 4.94 17.19 9.82
C VAL A 91 5.31 18.66 9.80
N LYS A 92 4.61 19.47 10.58
CA LYS A 92 4.82 20.92 10.68
C LYS A 92 6.28 21.25 10.96
N GLY A 93 6.86 22.10 10.11
CA GLY A 93 8.27 22.49 10.19
C GLY A 93 9.25 21.54 9.49
N GLU A 94 8.78 20.43 8.93
CA GLU A 94 9.56 19.51 8.14
C GLU A 94 9.21 19.58 6.63
N PRO A 95 10.10 19.16 5.73
CA PRO A 95 9.77 19.10 4.32
C PRO A 95 8.71 18.00 4.05
N GLU A 96 7.86 18.25 3.07
CA GLU A 96 6.96 17.21 2.56
C GLU A 96 7.77 16.06 1.94
N ALA A 97 7.34 14.82 2.20
CA ALA A 97 7.97 13.61 1.69
C ALA A 97 6.92 12.65 1.12
N ILE A 98 7.35 11.82 0.17
CA ILE A 98 6.54 10.73 -0.41
C ILE A 98 7.23 9.41 -0.13
N TYR A 99 6.48 8.48 0.48
CA TYR A 99 6.91 7.12 0.78
C TYR A 99 6.10 6.14 -0.05
N LYS A 100 6.79 5.23 -0.75
CA LYS A 100 6.19 4.20 -1.62
C LYS A 100 6.05 2.87 -0.89
N ALA A 101 5.30 1.95 -1.47
CA ALA A 101 5.17 0.59 -0.96
C ALA A 101 6.55 -0.03 -0.65
N GLY A 102 6.72 -0.54 0.57
CA GLY A 102 7.97 -1.06 1.10
C GLY A 102 8.86 -0.04 1.81
N GLU A 103 8.52 1.25 1.81
CA GLU A 103 9.21 2.29 2.56
C GLU A 103 8.52 2.58 3.89
N ALA A 104 9.25 3.17 4.82
CA ALA A 104 8.76 3.50 6.15
C ALA A 104 9.19 4.91 6.57
N PHE A 105 8.37 5.53 7.41
CA PHE A 105 8.61 6.85 7.98
C PHE A 105 8.38 6.84 9.50
N TYR A 106 8.88 7.86 10.16
CA TYR A 106 8.72 8.06 11.60
C TYR A 106 8.01 9.39 11.86
N GLU A 107 7.18 9.41 12.90
CA GLU A 107 6.46 10.57 13.38
C GLU A 107 6.74 10.73 14.88
N ALA A 108 7.30 11.87 15.24
CA ALA A 108 7.59 12.20 16.63
C ALA A 108 6.30 12.45 17.43
N PRO A 109 6.27 12.15 18.75
CA PRO A 109 5.14 12.48 19.59
C PRO A 109 4.78 13.98 19.49
N ASN A 110 3.48 14.27 19.41
CA ASN A 110 2.91 15.61 19.33
C ASN A 110 3.28 16.43 18.07
N GLY A 111 3.93 15.82 17.08
CA GLY A 111 4.10 16.41 15.76
C GLY A 111 2.74 16.67 15.10
N ILE A 112 2.55 17.84 14.51
CA ILE A 112 1.32 18.17 13.77
C ILE A 112 1.49 17.71 12.33
N HIS A 113 0.66 16.77 11.90
CA HIS A 113 0.53 16.36 10.51
C HIS A 113 -0.25 17.41 9.74
N GLU A 114 0.46 18.22 8.95
CA GLU A 114 -0.15 19.17 8.01
C GLU A 114 -0.60 18.45 6.73
N VAL A 115 0.09 17.37 6.37
CA VAL A 115 -0.26 16.52 5.24
C VAL A 115 -0.18 15.05 5.65
N SER A 116 -1.26 14.31 5.41
CA SER A 116 -1.31 12.84 5.41
C SER A 116 -2.29 12.43 4.32
N ALA A 117 -1.77 12.02 3.16
CA ALA A 117 -2.56 11.88 1.95
C ALA A 117 -2.05 10.77 1.03
N ASN A 118 -2.95 10.27 0.19
CA ASN A 118 -2.56 9.49 -0.98
C ASN A 118 -1.82 10.38 -1.98
N ALA A 119 -0.64 9.97 -2.41
CA ALA A 119 0.13 10.70 -3.42
C ALA A 119 -0.47 10.56 -4.84
N SER A 120 -1.38 9.59 -5.06
CA SER A 120 -2.00 9.31 -6.35
C SER A 120 -3.43 9.81 -6.42
N GLN A 121 -3.81 10.39 -7.56
CA GLN A 121 -5.20 10.78 -7.87
C GLN A 121 -6.00 9.64 -8.53
N THR A 122 -5.38 8.50 -8.85
CA THR A 122 -6.01 7.43 -9.64
C THR A 122 -5.88 6.03 -9.02
N GLN A 123 -4.97 5.83 -8.08
CA GLN A 123 -4.71 4.53 -7.44
C GLN A 123 -4.87 4.66 -5.92
N PRO A 124 -5.35 3.63 -5.22
CA PRO A 124 -5.41 3.62 -3.76
C PRO A 124 -4.01 3.54 -3.13
N ALA A 125 -3.92 3.86 -1.86
CA ALA A 125 -2.73 3.68 -1.05
C ALA A 125 -3.10 3.14 0.34
N THR A 126 -2.22 2.28 0.90
CA THR A 126 -2.41 1.68 2.22
C THR A 126 -1.10 1.70 2.99
N PHE A 127 -1.15 2.04 4.26
CA PHE A 127 -0.01 1.92 5.17
C PHE A 127 -0.44 1.38 6.53
N ILE A 128 0.51 0.80 7.24
CA ILE A 128 0.34 0.35 8.62
C ILE A 128 1.02 1.35 9.55
N ALA A 129 0.28 1.92 10.48
CA ALA A 129 0.78 2.79 11.52
C ALA A 129 0.98 2.00 12.83
N TYR A 130 2.22 1.92 13.31
CA TYR A 130 2.60 1.30 14.58
C TYR A 130 2.80 2.41 15.62
N PHE A 131 1.93 2.47 16.61
CA PHE A 131 2.00 3.39 17.73
C PHE A 131 2.73 2.74 18.89
N VAL A 132 3.66 3.46 19.52
CA VAL A 132 4.31 3.07 20.75
C VAL A 132 4.04 4.13 21.81
N CYS A 133 3.16 3.81 22.76
CA CYS A 133 2.69 4.72 23.81
C CYS A 133 3.16 4.25 25.17
N ASP A 134 3.48 5.18 26.07
CA ASP A 134 3.85 4.93 27.46
C ASP A 134 2.76 5.36 28.46
N HIS A 135 1.61 5.79 27.97
CA HIS A 135 0.44 6.19 28.74
C HIS A 135 -0.85 5.93 27.96
N ASP A 136 -1.99 5.92 28.66
CA ASP A 136 -3.29 5.82 28.01
C ASP A 136 -3.69 7.17 27.41
N THR A 137 -3.87 7.17 26.08
CA THR A 137 -4.18 8.35 25.30
C THR A 137 -4.92 7.97 24.02
N PRO A 138 -5.71 8.86 23.41
CA PRO A 138 -6.17 8.69 22.05
C PRO A 138 -4.99 8.56 21.07
N LEU A 139 -5.10 7.69 20.08
CA LEU A 139 -4.05 7.50 19.08
C LEU A 139 -3.90 8.69 18.14
N SER A 140 -4.96 9.49 17.98
CA SER A 140 -4.96 10.67 17.11
C SER A 140 -5.83 11.77 17.74
N MET A 141 -5.41 13.02 17.57
CA MET A 141 -6.13 14.22 18.00
C MET A 141 -6.22 15.20 16.83
N ASN A 142 -7.44 15.64 16.52
CA ASN A 142 -7.64 16.67 15.51
C ASN A 142 -7.02 17.99 15.95
N VAL A 143 -6.28 18.62 15.05
CA VAL A 143 -5.76 19.97 15.24
C VAL A 143 -6.72 20.92 14.54
N PRO A 144 -7.32 21.90 15.24
CA PRO A 144 -8.19 22.88 14.59
C PRO A 144 -7.41 23.65 13.51
N GLU A 145 -8.01 23.78 12.33
CA GLU A 145 -7.48 24.72 11.35
C GLU A 145 -7.38 26.11 11.98
N ASN A 146 -6.19 26.70 11.93
CA ASN A 146 -5.97 28.05 12.41
C ASN A 146 -6.66 29.01 11.41
N THR A 147 -7.98 29.15 11.54
CA THR A 147 -8.72 30.20 10.84
C THR A 147 -8.28 31.51 11.43
N GLY A 148 -7.13 32.03 10.94
CA GLY A 148 -6.70 33.40 11.24
C GLY A 148 -7.86 34.39 11.03
N PRO A 149 -7.85 35.56 11.69
CA PRO A 149 -8.95 36.51 11.56
C PRO A 149 -9.19 36.79 10.08
N LYS A 150 -10.42 36.50 9.62
CA LYS A 150 -10.85 36.85 8.27
C LYS A 150 -10.67 38.37 8.12
N GLU A 151 -9.70 38.77 7.31
CA GLU A 151 -9.50 40.19 7.01
C GLU A 151 -10.83 40.77 6.48
N PRO A 152 -11.37 41.85 7.09
CA PRO A 152 -12.64 42.40 6.63
C PRO A 152 -12.47 42.85 5.18
N SER A 153 -13.29 42.30 4.30
CA SER A 153 -13.39 42.75 2.91
C SER A 153 -13.64 44.24 2.85
N ARG A 154 -12.71 44.98 2.26
CA ARG A 154 -12.88 46.41 1.92
C ARG A 154 -13.88 46.55 0.78
#